data_9ea0b9ef9cfdc301ae06406fc914cd84
#
_entry.id   9ea0b9ef9cfdc301ae06406fc914cd84
#
_cell.length_a   1.000
_cell.length_b   1.000
_cell.length_c   1.000
_cell.angle_alpha   90.00
_cell.angle_beta   90.00
_cell.angle_gamma   90.00
#
_symmetry.space_group_name_H-M   'P 1'
#
loop_
_entity.id
_entity.type
_entity.pdbx_description
1 polymer ?
#
loop_
_entity_poly.entity_id
_entity_poly.type
_entity_poly.pdbx_seq_one_letter_code
_entity_poly.pdbx_strand_id
1 'polypeptide(L)'
;DSTTGEGLYGVSFILYDSTNKPIGQYTSDDRGYVYIENLESGHYYLRELENEGYVPETERKTVYVRSSQTTLVEWENTPITGQIQITKTSADYNSMNGWPAGTPIPNTEFEIYNYRTGNLVDTIVTDKNGVAISKPLPLGRYKIVESRSADFYGLDKTPIEAEIEFAGQIVKTAMTNKSLYTNVSIKKTGYTEVMPGQSIRYD
;
A
#
# COMPACT_ATOMS: atom_id res chain seq x y z
N ASP A 1 3.24 6.21 -16.33
CA ASP A 1 2.27 6.12 -15.22
C ASP A 1 1.84 7.53 -14.81
N SER A 2 0.54 7.82 -14.87
CA SER A 2 0.00 9.16 -14.59
C SER A 2 0.09 9.58 -13.11
N THR A 3 0.35 8.65 -12.20
CA THR A 3 0.45 8.93 -10.76
C THR A 3 1.88 9.11 -10.29
N THR A 4 2.84 8.42 -10.91
CA THR A 4 4.26 8.47 -10.52
C THR A 4 5.11 9.30 -11.46
N GLY A 5 4.67 9.50 -12.70
CA GLY A 5 5.47 10.11 -13.79
C GLY A 5 6.56 9.19 -14.33
N GLU A 6 6.63 7.94 -13.84
CA GLU A 6 7.64 6.97 -14.30
C GLU A 6 7.26 6.36 -15.64
N GLY A 7 8.26 6.03 -16.46
CA GLY A 7 8.09 5.28 -17.69
C GLY A 7 7.57 3.87 -17.43
N LEU A 8 6.73 3.36 -18.32
CA LEU A 8 6.16 2.01 -18.22
C LEU A 8 6.86 1.08 -19.22
N TYR A 9 7.45 0.01 -18.69
CA TYR A 9 8.03 -1.06 -19.48
C TYR A 9 6.95 -1.98 -20.04
N GLY A 10 7.14 -2.43 -21.29
CA GLY A 10 6.33 -3.50 -21.87
C GLY A 10 4.99 -3.06 -22.44
N VAL A 11 4.67 -1.75 -22.46
CA VAL A 11 3.45 -1.23 -23.09
C VAL A 11 3.55 -1.33 -24.59
N SER A 12 2.57 -1.94 -25.23
CA SER A 12 2.57 -2.21 -26.67
C SER A 12 1.66 -1.25 -27.43
N PHE A 13 2.13 -0.83 -28.60
CA PHE A 13 1.41 0.07 -29.50
C PHE A 13 1.36 -0.51 -30.90
N ILE A 14 0.25 -0.26 -31.63
CA ILE A 14 0.17 -0.52 -33.04
C ILE A 14 0.18 0.82 -33.78
N LEU A 15 1.10 0.94 -34.76
CA LEU A 15 1.17 2.04 -35.69
C LEU A 15 0.39 1.69 -36.97
N TYR A 16 -0.42 2.63 -37.43
CA TYR A 16 -1.17 2.54 -38.67
C TYR A 16 -0.80 3.70 -39.59
N ASP A 17 -0.84 3.46 -40.90
CA ASP A 17 -0.73 4.50 -41.91
C ASP A 17 -2.02 5.33 -42.04
N SER A 18 -2.00 6.34 -42.91
CA SER A 18 -3.14 7.22 -43.18
C SER A 18 -4.36 6.50 -43.76
N THR A 19 -4.20 5.27 -44.26
CA THR A 19 -5.27 4.42 -44.79
C THR A 19 -5.81 3.43 -43.76
N ASN A 20 -5.37 3.51 -42.51
CA ASN A 20 -5.69 2.57 -41.41
C ASN A 20 -5.10 1.17 -41.58
N LYS A 21 -4.09 1.00 -42.42
CA LYS A 21 -3.36 -0.25 -42.51
C LYS A 21 -2.31 -0.34 -41.40
N PRO A 22 -2.23 -1.43 -40.64
CA PRO A 22 -1.21 -1.60 -39.62
C PRO A 22 0.17 -1.71 -40.28
N ILE A 23 1.13 -0.96 -39.76
CA ILE A 23 2.54 -0.96 -40.18
C ILE A 23 3.35 -1.90 -39.30
N GLY A 24 3.14 -1.84 -37.97
CA GLY A 24 3.86 -2.64 -37.02
C GLY A 24 3.36 -2.49 -35.60
N GLN A 25 3.83 -3.40 -34.74
CA GLN A 25 3.66 -3.34 -33.30
C GLN A 25 4.99 -3.02 -32.64
N TYR A 26 4.96 -2.13 -31.66
CA TYR A 26 6.13 -1.61 -30.96
C TYR A 26 5.87 -1.64 -29.45
N THR A 27 6.90 -1.94 -28.66
CA THR A 27 6.77 -2.10 -27.22
C THR A 27 7.77 -1.20 -26.52
N SER A 28 7.36 -0.59 -25.40
CA SER A 28 8.21 0.30 -24.63
C SER A 28 9.34 -0.43 -23.90
N ASP A 29 10.50 0.23 -23.84
CA ASP A 29 11.70 -0.20 -23.15
C ASP A 29 11.59 0.01 -21.62
N ASP A 30 12.68 -0.25 -20.89
CA ASP A 30 12.78 -0.11 -19.43
C ASP A 30 12.63 1.34 -18.92
N ARG A 31 12.70 2.32 -19.81
CA ARG A 31 12.48 3.74 -19.53
C ARG A 31 11.12 4.23 -20.00
N GLY A 32 10.29 3.36 -20.59
CA GLY A 32 8.99 3.70 -21.12
C GLY A 32 9.02 4.32 -22.52
N TYR A 33 10.14 4.24 -23.26
CA TYR A 33 10.23 4.78 -24.62
C TYR A 33 9.96 3.73 -25.68
N VAL A 34 9.29 4.19 -26.75
CA VAL A 34 9.13 3.46 -28.02
C VAL A 34 9.79 4.27 -29.11
N TYR A 35 10.72 3.68 -29.81
CA TYR A 35 11.39 4.29 -30.97
C TYR A 35 10.88 3.64 -32.25
N ILE A 36 10.37 4.48 -33.16
CA ILE A 36 9.90 4.05 -34.48
C ILE A 36 10.67 4.84 -35.51
N GLU A 37 11.49 4.15 -36.28
CA GLU A 37 12.40 4.76 -37.25
C GLU A 37 11.96 4.50 -38.69
N ASN A 38 12.56 5.23 -39.63
CA ASN A 38 12.39 5.07 -41.08
C ASN A 38 10.95 5.24 -41.57
N LEU A 39 10.18 6.13 -40.94
CA LEU A 39 8.85 6.52 -41.40
C LEU A 39 8.97 7.61 -42.48
N GLU A 40 8.14 7.49 -43.53
CA GLU A 40 7.93 8.55 -44.48
C GLU A 40 7.18 9.73 -43.87
N SER A 41 7.34 10.95 -44.42
CA SER A 41 6.54 12.09 -43.98
C SER A 41 5.06 11.85 -44.24
N GLY A 42 4.21 12.08 -43.23
CA GLY A 42 2.79 11.85 -43.38
C GLY A 42 2.03 11.73 -42.08
N HIS A 43 0.74 11.42 -42.22
CA HIS A 43 -0.14 11.16 -41.08
C HIS A 43 -0.12 9.68 -40.74
N TYR A 44 -0.04 9.43 -39.43
CA TYR A 44 -0.10 8.10 -38.82
C TYR A 44 -1.09 8.09 -37.68
N TYR A 45 -1.56 6.91 -37.31
CA TYR A 45 -2.37 6.71 -36.12
C TYR A 45 -1.67 5.73 -35.19
N LEU A 46 -1.59 6.08 -33.94
CA LEU A 46 -1.01 5.24 -32.89
C LEU A 46 -2.13 4.79 -31.95
N ARG A 47 -2.19 3.49 -31.68
CA ARG A 47 -3.14 2.88 -30.75
C ARG A 47 -2.36 2.07 -29.72
N GLU A 48 -2.66 2.31 -28.47
CA GLU A 48 -2.18 1.46 -27.39
C GLU A 48 -2.97 0.16 -27.35
N LEU A 49 -2.29 -0.95 -27.06
CA LEU A 49 -2.92 -2.21 -26.68
C LEU A 49 -3.21 -2.22 -25.18
N GLU A 50 -4.19 -3.02 -24.79
CA GLU A 50 -4.55 -3.19 -23.38
C GLU A 50 -3.33 -3.54 -22.53
N ASN A 51 -3.14 -2.83 -21.44
CA ASN A 51 -2.07 -3.01 -20.48
C ASN A 51 -2.67 -3.39 -19.12
N GLU A 52 -2.33 -4.58 -18.64
CA GLU A 52 -2.85 -5.11 -17.39
C GLU A 52 -2.54 -4.17 -16.23
N GLY A 53 -3.53 -3.92 -15.36
CA GLY A 53 -3.41 -3.02 -14.21
C GLY A 53 -3.62 -1.55 -14.52
N TYR A 54 -3.89 -1.18 -15.77
CA TYR A 54 -4.18 0.19 -16.20
C TYR A 54 -5.55 0.31 -16.86
N VAL A 55 -6.14 1.50 -16.76
CA VAL A 55 -7.40 1.80 -17.46
C VAL A 55 -7.13 1.74 -18.97
N PRO A 56 -7.88 0.93 -19.74
CA PRO A 56 -7.66 0.80 -21.17
C PRO A 56 -7.88 2.13 -21.90
N GLU A 57 -6.89 2.56 -22.68
CA GLU A 57 -7.05 3.68 -23.61
C GLU A 57 -7.55 3.14 -24.96
N THR A 58 -8.75 3.52 -25.33
CA THR A 58 -9.41 3.03 -26.56
C THR A 58 -9.23 3.95 -27.75
N GLU A 59 -8.86 5.19 -27.51
CA GLU A 59 -8.69 6.18 -28.57
C GLU A 59 -7.33 6.07 -29.26
N ARG A 60 -7.32 6.48 -30.55
CA ARG A 60 -6.08 6.57 -31.32
C ARG A 60 -5.57 7.99 -31.29
N LYS A 61 -4.27 8.16 -31.13
CA LYS A 61 -3.63 9.47 -31.33
C LYS A 61 -3.17 9.62 -32.78
N THR A 62 -3.53 10.75 -33.37
CA THR A 62 -3.01 11.12 -34.70
C THR A 62 -1.64 11.74 -34.56
N VAL A 63 -0.70 11.27 -35.36
CA VAL A 63 0.69 11.71 -35.36
C VAL A 63 1.07 12.18 -36.78
N TYR A 64 1.65 13.36 -36.88
CA TYR A 64 2.19 13.85 -38.14
C TYR A 64 3.71 13.81 -38.11
N VAL A 65 4.30 12.94 -38.95
CA VAL A 65 5.75 12.79 -39.09
C VAL A 65 6.26 13.74 -40.18
N ARG A 66 7.27 14.54 -39.85
CA ARG A 66 7.92 15.45 -40.75
C ARG A 66 9.28 14.91 -41.18
N SER A 67 9.66 15.17 -42.44
CA SER A 67 10.96 14.78 -42.96
C SER A 67 12.10 15.35 -42.10
N SER A 68 13.07 14.51 -41.80
CA SER A 68 14.30 14.86 -41.04
C SER A 68 14.04 15.41 -39.64
N GLN A 69 12.90 15.09 -39.03
CA GLN A 69 12.56 15.52 -37.67
C GLN A 69 12.03 14.32 -36.84
N THR A 70 12.34 14.33 -35.55
CA THR A 70 11.72 13.43 -34.60
C THR A 70 10.43 14.05 -34.10
N THR A 71 9.32 13.33 -34.19
CA THR A 71 8.05 13.70 -33.58
C THR A 71 7.92 13.00 -32.23
N LEU A 72 7.81 13.77 -31.16
CA LEU A 72 7.54 13.23 -29.82
C LEU A 72 6.05 13.09 -29.61
N VAL A 73 5.62 11.94 -29.09
CA VAL A 73 4.25 11.66 -28.65
C VAL A 73 4.29 11.22 -27.22
N GLU A 74 3.61 11.95 -26.35
CA GLU A 74 3.45 11.59 -24.95
C GLU A 74 2.17 10.78 -24.76
N TRP A 75 2.27 9.74 -23.93
CA TRP A 75 1.16 8.85 -23.59
C TRP A 75 1.17 8.53 -22.11
N GLU A 76 0.04 8.71 -21.45
CA GLU A 76 -0.12 8.47 -20.02
C GLU A 76 -1.10 7.35 -19.76
N ASN A 77 -0.74 6.45 -18.87
CA ASN A 77 -1.61 5.37 -18.40
C ASN A 77 -2.04 5.62 -16.96
N THR A 78 -3.34 5.50 -16.72
CA THR A 78 -3.92 5.63 -15.38
C THR A 78 -4.03 4.26 -14.72
N PRO A 79 -3.36 4.01 -13.57
CA PRO A 79 -3.45 2.72 -12.91
C PRO A 79 -4.86 2.45 -12.39
N ILE A 80 -5.30 1.21 -12.49
CA ILE A 80 -6.47 0.70 -11.80
C ILE A 80 -6.12 0.58 -10.32
N THR A 81 -6.97 1.10 -9.43
CA THR A 81 -6.68 1.16 -7.99
C THR A 81 -7.80 0.59 -7.14
N GLY A 82 -7.43 0.15 -5.94
CA GLY A 82 -8.30 -0.16 -4.82
C GLY A 82 -7.72 0.39 -3.52
N GLN A 83 -8.28 -0.02 -2.39
CA GLN A 83 -7.85 0.42 -1.06
C GLN A 83 -7.75 -0.75 -0.08
N ILE A 84 -6.98 -0.57 0.97
CA ILE A 84 -6.87 -1.52 2.08
C ILE A 84 -7.45 -0.86 3.32
N GLN A 85 -8.40 -1.54 3.97
CA GLN A 85 -8.97 -1.15 5.25
C GLN A 85 -8.50 -2.09 6.34
N ILE A 86 -8.03 -1.52 7.46
CA ILE A 86 -7.63 -2.26 8.65
C ILE A 86 -8.58 -1.92 9.78
N THR A 87 -9.05 -2.96 10.49
CA THR A 87 -9.79 -2.79 11.74
C THR A 87 -8.93 -3.29 12.89
N LYS A 88 -8.69 -2.43 13.88
CA LYS A 88 -7.87 -2.71 15.06
C LYS A 88 -8.71 -2.75 16.32
N THR A 89 -8.60 -3.86 17.07
CA THR A 89 -9.35 -4.06 18.33
C THR A 89 -8.48 -4.64 19.44
N SER A 90 -8.92 -4.47 20.68
CA SER A 90 -8.26 -5.07 21.84
C SER A 90 -8.47 -6.59 21.87
N ALA A 91 -7.41 -7.36 22.09
CA ALA A 91 -7.46 -8.81 22.22
C ALA A 91 -7.98 -9.27 23.58
N ASP A 92 -7.85 -8.43 24.60
CA ASP A 92 -8.18 -8.73 25.99
C ASP A 92 -8.75 -7.51 26.73
N TYR A 93 -9.09 -7.69 28.00
CA TYR A 93 -9.47 -6.57 28.86
C TYR A 93 -8.20 -5.76 29.24
N ASN A 94 -8.19 -4.48 28.90
CA ASN A 94 -7.09 -3.58 29.26
C ASN A 94 -7.41 -2.87 30.58
N SER A 95 -6.72 -3.24 31.64
CA SER A 95 -6.92 -2.68 32.98
C SER A 95 -6.48 -1.23 33.14
N MET A 96 -5.62 -0.73 32.23
CA MET A 96 -5.10 0.65 32.28
C MET A 96 -6.13 1.68 31.83
N ASN A 97 -6.97 1.32 30.85
CA ASN A 97 -8.01 2.22 30.34
C ASN A 97 -9.43 1.70 30.52
N GLY A 98 -9.59 0.49 31.08
CA GLY A 98 -10.90 -0.11 31.36
C GLY A 98 -11.61 -0.69 30.12
N TRP A 99 -10.91 -0.86 29.01
CA TRP A 99 -11.51 -1.33 27.75
C TRP A 99 -11.61 -2.84 27.69
N PRO A 100 -12.81 -3.41 27.41
CA PRO A 100 -12.97 -4.84 27.23
C PRO A 100 -12.36 -5.34 25.91
N ALA A 101 -12.19 -6.65 25.80
CA ALA A 101 -11.82 -7.29 24.54
C ALA A 101 -12.82 -6.90 23.44
N GLY A 102 -12.31 -6.73 22.22
CA GLY A 102 -13.09 -6.30 21.06
C GLY A 102 -13.29 -4.77 20.95
N THR A 103 -12.89 -3.99 21.96
CA THR A 103 -12.96 -2.53 21.88
C THR A 103 -12.06 -2.02 20.77
N PRO A 104 -12.55 -1.10 19.89
CA PRO A 104 -11.74 -0.46 18.85
C PRO A 104 -10.53 0.28 19.44
N ILE A 105 -9.36 0.13 18.83
CA ILE A 105 -8.13 0.81 19.26
C ILE A 105 -7.79 1.91 18.27
N PRO A 106 -7.91 3.19 18.64
CA PRO A 106 -7.46 4.33 17.83
C PRO A 106 -5.95 4.54 17.93
N ASN A 107 -5.42 5.41 17.04
CA ASN A 107 -4.03 5.87 17.04
C ASN A 107 -2.97 4.76 16.87
N THR A 108 -3.36 3.61 16.34
CA THR A 108 -2.40 2.58 15.89
C THR A 108 -1.97 2.89 14.48
N GLU A 109 -0.66 2.90 14.24
CA GLU A 109 -0.07 3.23 12.94
C GLU A 109 0.38 1.97 12.21
N PHE A 110 0.12 1.93 10.92
CA PHE A 110 0.51 0.85 10.03
C PHE A 110 1.26 1.39 8.83
N GLU A 111 2.30 0.69 8.43
CA GLU A 111 3.04 0.89 7.20
C GLU A 111 2.62 -0.16 6.17
N ILE A 112 2.31 0.29 4.95
CA ILE A 112 1.93 -0.57 3.83
C ILE A 112 3.06 -0.58 2.82
N TYR A 113 3.54 -1.76 2.49
CA TYR A 113 4.64 -1.98 1.56
C TYR A 113 4.16 -2.74 0.33
N ASN A 114 4.63 -2.35 -0.84
CA ASN A 114 4.45 -3.17 -2.04
C ASN A 114 5.21 -4.50 -1.85
N TYR A 115 4.52 -5.62 -2.00
CA TYR A 115 5.08 -6.95 -1.70
C TYR A 115 6.26 -7.30 -2.60
N ARG A 116 6.22 -6.92 -3.88
CA ARG A 116 7.24 -7.24 -4.88
C ARG A 116 8.49 -6.39 -4.75
N THR A 117 8.32 -5.07 -4.57
CA THR A 117 9.46 -4.12 -4.54
C THR A 117 10.00 -3.88 -3.13
N GLY A 118 9.21 -4.16 -2.09
CA GLY A 118 9.54 -3.83 -0.71
C GLY A 118 9.44 -2.33 -0.37
N ASN A 119 9.00 -1.49 -1.32
CA ASN A 119 8.88 -0.05 -1.09
C ASN A 119 7.69 0.26 -0.19
N LEU A 120 7.88 1.20 0.74
CA LEU A 120 6.79 1.81 1.49
C LEU A 120 5.91 2.62 0.54
N VAL A 121 4.61 2.31 0.52
CA VAL A 121 3.64 2.96 -0.37
C VAL A 121 2.63 3.82 0.37
N ASP A 122 2.36 3.51 1.64
CA ASP A 122 1.46 4.31 2.48
C ASP A 122 1.74 4.11 3.97
N THR A 123 1.34 5.11 4.78
CA THR A 123 1.32 5.03 6.24
C THR A 123 -0.05 5.50 6.72
N ILE A 124 -0.75 4.68 7.47
CA ILE A 124 -2.13 4.92 7.89
C ILE A 124 -2.28 4.77 9.40
N VAL A 125 -3.22 5.51 9.98
CA VAL A 125 -3.46 5.51 11.43
C VAL A 125 -4.94 5.24 11.69
N THR A 126 -5.24 4.40 12.68
CA THR A 126 -6.61 4.09 13.05
C THR A 126 -7.33 5.27 13.69
N ASP A 127 -8.56 5.49 13.27
CA ASP A 127 -9.46 6.50 13.79
C ASP A 127 -10.09 6.08 15.14
N LYS A 128 -11.02 6.88 15.66
CA LYS A 128 -11.78 6.58 16.90
C LYS A 128 -12.56 5.28 16.88
N ASN A 129 -12.85 4.75 15.70
CA ASN A 129 -13.55 3.47 15.52
C ASN A 129 -12.56 2.31 15.33
N GLY A 130 -11.26 2.54 15.50
CA GLY A 130 -10.21 1.55 15.26
C GLY A 130 -10.03 1.20 13.79
N VAL A 131 -10.45 2.07 12.87
CA VAL A 131 -10.39 1.84 11.41
C VAL A 131 -9.36 2.75 10.77
N ALA A 132 -8.52 2.18 9.91
CA ALA A 132 -7.62 2.91 9.02
C ALA A 132 -7.88 2.48 7.57
N ILE A 133 -7.79 3.42 6.63
CA ILE A 133 -7.98 3.17 5.19
C ILE A 133 -6.82 3.80 4.42
N SER A 134 -6.23 3.04 3.50
CA SER A 134 -5.16 3.53 2.64
C SER A 134 -5.65 4.55 1.62
N LYS A 135 -4.73 5.34 1.08
CA LYS A 135 -4.96 6.00 -0.21
C LYS A 135 -5.24 4.96 -1.32
N PRO A 136 -5.74 5.36 -2.49
CA PRO A 136 -5.82 4.45 -3.64
C PRO A 136 -4.43 3.86 -3.97
N LEU A 137 -4.36 2.53 -4.07
CA LEU A 137 -3.16 1.78 -4.39
C LEU A 137 -3.39 0.97 -5.66
N PRO A 138 -2.39 0.81 -6.54
CA PRO A 138 -2.48 -0.03 -7.74
C PRO A 138 -2.89 -1.47 -7.43
N LEU A 139 -3.31 -2.22 -8.46
CA LEU A 139 -3.53 -3.67 -8.32
C LEU A 139 -2.22 -4.35 -7.89
N GLY A 140 -2.34 -5.37 -7.02
CA GLY A 140 -1.20 -6.16 -6.56
C GLY A 140 -1.25 -6.54 -5.10
N ARG A 141 -0.18 -7.20 -4.65
CA ARG A 141 -0.02 -7.68 -3.27
C ARG A 141 0.74 -6.67 -2.43
N TYR A 142 0.31 -6.55 -1.18
CA TYR A 142 0.84 -5.64 -0.19
C TYR A 142 1.13 -6.36 1.12
N LYS A 143 2.18 -5.93 1.78
CA LYS A 143 2.53 -6.33 3.15
C LYS A 143 2.25 -5.17 4.08
N ILE A 144 1.53 -5.43 5.17
CA ILE A 144 1.12 -4.44 6.16
C ILE A 144 1.76 -4.80 7.49
N VAL A 145 2.39 -3.82 8.13
CA VAL A 145 3.09 -4.00 9.41
C VAL A 145 2.67 -2.90 10.36
N GLU A 146 2.37 -3.26 11.60
CA GLU A 146 2.16 -2.26 12.64
C GLU A 146 3.50 -1.59 12.98
N SER A 147 3.59 -0.29 12.77
CA SER A 147 4.80 0.51 13.04
C SER A 147 4.79 1.13 14.42
N ARG A 148 3.59 1.49 14.92
CA ARG A 148 3.42 2.06 16.26
C ARG A 148 2.09 1.61 16.87
N SER A 149 2.18 1.03 18.06
CA SER A 149 1.01 0.67 18.86
C SER A 149 0.39 1.90 19.54
N ALA A 150 -0.90 1.82 19.84
CA ALA A 150 -1.55 2.76 20.74
C ALA A 150 -1.05 2.61 22.19
N ASP A 151 -1.28 3.64 23.00
CA ASP A 151 -0.91 3.63 24.43
C ASP A 151 -1.54 2.44 25.15
N PHE A 152 -0.80 1.83 26.06
CA PHE A 152 -1.19 0.68 26.88
C PHE A 152 -1.35 -0.65 26.12
N TYR A 153 -0.93 -0.72 24.85
CA TYR A 153 -0.95 -1.94 24.05
C TYR A 153 0.44 -2.33 23.54
N GLY A 154 0.68 -3.64 23.50
CA GLY A 154 1.91 -4.18 22.93
C GLY A 154 1.95 -4.06 21.42
N LEU A 155 3.08 -3.70 20.86
CA LEU A 155 3.31 -3.65 19.42
C LEU A 155 3.37 -5.07 18.86
N ASP A 156 2.53 -5.36 17.85
CA ASP A 156 2.58 -6.61 17.09
C ASP A 156 3.13 -6.36 15.69
N LYS A 157 4.37 -6.75 15.46
CA LYS A 157 5.06 -6.60 14.16
C LYS A 157 4.79 -7.75 13.19
N THR A 158 3.90 -8.68 13.53
CA THR A 158 3.52 -9.76 12.62
C THR A 158 2.89 -9.17 11.36
N PRO A 159 3.49 -9.39 10.18
CA PRO A 159 2.95 -8.81 8.96
C PRO A 159 1.67 -9.53 8.55
N ILE A 160 0.74 -8.78 7.98
CA ILE A 160 -0.41 -9.32 7.25
C ILE A 160 -0.29 -8.97 5.77
N GLU A 161 -0.91 -9.78 4.92
CA GLU A 161 -0.93 -9.58 3.49
C GLU A 161 -2.33 -9.18 3.01
N ALA A 162 -2.38 -8.36 1.98
CA ALA A 162 -3.59 -7.97 1.28
C ALA A 162 -3.33 -7.95 -0.21
N GLU A 163 -4.32 -8.31 -1.02
CA GLU A 163 -4.22 -8.27 -2.48
C GLU A 163 -5.39 -7.49 -3.07
N ILE A 164 -5.06 -6.48 -3.86
CA ILE A 164 -6.02 -5.68 -4.62
C ILE A 164 -6.07 -6.26 -6.03
N GLU A 165 -7.21 -6.82 -6.42
CA GLU A 165 -7.38 -7.60 -7.66
C GLU A 165 -8.19 -6.87 -8.72
N PHE A 166 -9.04 -5.90 -8.33
CA PHE A 166 -9.92 -5.18 -9.27
C PHE A 166 -10.21 -3.75 -8.85
N ALA A 167 -10.71 -2.96 -9.81
CA ALA A 167 -11.03 -1.55 -9.64
C ALA A 167 -12.00 -1.30 -8.48
N GLY A 168 -11.64 -0.34 -7.60
CA GLY A 168 -12.49 0.08 -6.49
C GLY A 168 -12.65 -0.94 -5.36
N GLN A 169 -11.90 -2.05 -5.37
CA GLN A 169 -11.90 -3.03 -4.29
C GLN A 169 -11.45 -2.39 -2.98
N ILE A 170 -12.15 -2.70 -1.89
CA ILE A 170 -11.69 -2.41 -0.53
C ILE A 170 -11.38 -3.74 0.15
N VAL A 171 -10.09 -4.06 0.27
CA VAL A 171 -9.62 -5.26 0.97
C VAL A 171 -9.69 -5.00 2.47
N LYS A 172 -10.53 -5.75 3.18
CA LYS A 172 -10.73 -5.60 4.63
C LYS A 172 -9.89 -6.59 5.40
N THR A 173 -9.09 -6.08 6.33
CA THR A 173 -8.26 -6.87 7.24
C THR A 173 -8.55 -6.49 8.68
N ALA A 174 -8.22 -7.38 9.63
CA ALA A 174 -8.40 -7.14 11.05
C ALA A 174 -7.17 -7.60 11.84
N MET A 175 -6.80 -6.80 12.83
CA MET A 175 -5.72 -7.12 13.77
C MET A 175 -6.16 -6.81 15.20
N THR A 176 -5.55 -7.53 16.15
CA THR A 176 -5.76 -7.27 17.58
C THR A 176 -4.43 -6.98 18.26
N ASN A 177 -4.44 -6.18 19.32
CA ASN A 177 -3.30 -6.05 20.22
C ASN A 177 -3.66 -6.49 21.63
N LYS A 178 -2.69 -7.10 22.31
CA LYS A 178 -2.78 -7.41 23.74
C LYS A 178 -2.38 -6.20 24.56
N SER A 179 -3.05 -6.06 25.71
CA SER A 179 -2.70 -5.07 26.70
C SER A 179 -1.25 -5.26 27.20
N LEU A 180 -0.61 -4.15 27.53
CA LEU A 180 0.68 -4.18 28.21
C LEU A 180 0.47 -4.51 29.68
N TYR A 181 1.13 -5.55 30.16
CA TYR A 181 1.18 -5.93 31.55
C TYR A 181 2.60 -5.79 32.08
N THR A 182 2.72 -5.32 33.31
CA THR A 182 3.97 -5.37 34.07
C THR A 182 3.75 -6.16 35.35
N ASN A 183 4.74 -6.94 35.72
CA ASN A 183 4.70 -7.70 36.97
C ASN A 183 5.48 -6.93 38.04
N VAL A 184 4.85 -6.75 39.18
CA VAL A 184 5.54 -6.24 40.39
C VAL A 184 5.78 -7.42 41.32
N SER A 185 7.03 -7.67 41.62
CA SER A 185 7.41 -8.65 42.63
C SER A 185 7.81 -7.91 43.91
N ILE A 186 7.12 -8.18 44.98
CA ILE A 186 7.41 -7.64 46.29
C ILE A 186 8.00 -8.77 47.13
N LYS A 187 9.27 -8.61 47.52
CA LYS A 187 9.93 -9.50 48.50
C LYS A 187 9.95 -8.80 49.84
N LYS A 188 9.15 -9.30 50.77
CA LYS A 188 9.25 -8.88 52.16
C LYS A 188 10.40 -9.60 52.83
N THR A 189 11.34 -8.87 53.39
CA THR A 189 12.44 -9.40 54.21
C THR A 189 12.26 -8.91 55.64
N GLY A 190 12.62 -9.72 56.59
CA GLY A 190 12.52 -9.39 58.00
C GLY A 190 12.51 -10.64 58.85
N TYR A 191 12.29 -10.48 60.11
CA TYR A 191 12.19 -11.65 61.02
C TYR A 191 10.96 -12.50 60.69
N THR A 192 11.18 -13.80 60.60
CA THR A 192 10.13 -14.79 60.38
C THR A 192 9.38 -15.13 61.66
N GLU A 193 10.03 -14.87 62.81
CA GLU A 193 9.43 -15.10 64.13
C GLU A 193 9.69 -13.89 65.02
N VAL A 194 8.68 -13.50 65.79
CA VAL A 194 8.79 -12.47 66.82
C VAL A 194 8.14 -12.98 68.11
N MET A 195 8.73 -12.62 69.24
CA MET A 195 8.11 -12.94 70.53
C MET A 195 6.86 -12.06 70.77
N PRO A 196 5.90 -12.54 71.48
CA PRO A 196 4.75 -11.73 71.92
C PRO A 196 5.22 -10.40 72.56
N GLY A 197 4.69 -9.27 72.05
CA GLY A 197 5.00 -7.92 72.51
C GLY A 197 6.14 -7.22 71.75
N GLN A 198 6.78 -7.87 70.76
CA GLN A 198 7.77 -7.21 69.89
C GLN A 198 7.07 -6.53 68.69
N SER A 199 7.54 -5.32 68.35
CA SER A 199 7.13 -4.59 67.17
C SER A 199 8.15 -4.81 66.05
N ILE A 200 7.68 -5.13 64.85
CA ILE A 200 8.52 -5.19 63.65
C ILE A 200 8.25 -3.94 62.79
N ARG A 201 9.32 -3.21 62.47
CA ARG A 201 9.27 -2.15 61.45
C ARG A 201 9.72 -2.73 60.12
N TYR A 202 9.03 -2.38 59.08
CA TYR A 202 9.42 -2.64 57.68
C TYR A 202 9.71 -1.28 57.04
N ASP A 203 10.92 -1.08 56.59
CA ASP A 203 11.35 0.07 55.81
C ASP A 203 11.12 -0.17 54.32
#